data_72260cbf863976018da0f9683e916507
#
_entry.id   72260cbf863976018da0f9683e916507
#
_cell.length_a   1.000
_cell.length_b   1.000
_cell.length_c   1.000
_cell.angle_alpha   90.00
_cell.angle_beta   90.00
_cell.angle_gamma   90.00
#
_symmetry.space_group_name_H-M   'P 1'
#
loop_
_entity.id
_entity.type
_entity.pdbx_description
1 polymer ?
#
loop_
_entity_poly.entity_id
_entity_poly.type
_entity_poly.pdbx_seq_one_letter_code
_entity_poly.pdbx_strand_id
1 'polypeptide(L)'
;MAAGPIIAGPIIAGRAGRLKIAVLISGGGSNLQSLIDHFGPGVAASPIEIVLVLSNRADAYGLQRATAAGLPVKVIEHRGFPDRAAFDAALDGALRAAGAELVVLAGFMRLLTPGFIEAWHDRLVNIHPALLPSFRGLDTHRRALKRGVKVHGCTVHFVRAEMDTGPIIAQAVVPVEAEDTPESLGVRVLAAEHKLYPAALRLIADGCVTVEQDRAVVRSAPANAVPLFSPPLKAD
;
A
#
# COMPACT_ATOMS: atom_id res chain seq x y z
N MET A 1 -28.13 5.82 16.01
CA MET A 1 -27.09 6.69 16.61
C MET A 1 -26.33 7.31 15.45
N ALA A 2 -26.32 8.64 15.37
CA ALA A 2 -25.77 9.39 14.24
C ALA A 2 -24.24 9.21 14.16
N ALA A 3 -23.76 8.90 12.96
CA ALA A 3 -22.34 8.95 12.64
C ALA A 3 -21.85 10.38 12.87
N GLY A 4 -20.84 10.54 13.73
CA GLY A 4 -20.18 11.83 13.92
C GLY A 4 -19.56 12.35 12.62
N PRO A 5 -19.35 13.67 12.50
CA PRO A 5 -18.90 14.28 11.27
C PRO A 5 -17.54 13.71 10.84
N ILE A 6 -17.46 13.30 9.58
CA ILE A 6 -16.22 12.95 8.90
C ILE A 6 -15.37 14.21 8.88
N ILE A 7 -14.31 14.25 9.68
CA ILE A 7 -13.34 15.34 9.63
C ILE A 7 -12.51 15.15 8.35
N ALA A 8 -12.96 15.81 7.28
CA ALA A 8 -12.13 16.02 6.09
C ALA A 8 -11.08 17.07 6.44
N GLY A 9 -9.95 16.62 6.94
CA GLY A 9 -8.76 17.44 7.20
C GLY A 9 -7.53 16.68 6.72
N PRO A 10 -6.40 17.37 6.48
CA PRO A 10 -5.17 16.70 6.06
C PRO A 10 -4.86 15.58 7.04
N ILE A 11 -4.57 14.41 6.50
CA ILE A 11 -4.48 13.14 7.23
C ILE A 11 -3.61 13.25 8.48
N ILE A 12 -2.66 14.17 8.55
CA ILE A 12 -1.66 14.25 9.64
C ILE A 12 -0.94 15.61 9.71
N ALA A 13 -1.61 16.75 9.67
CA ALA A 13 -0.94 18.02 9.97
C ALA A 13 -0.89 18.24 11.48
N GLY A 14 0.33 18.38 12.07
CA GLY A 14 0.52 18.77 13.47
C GLY A 14 0.35 17.64 14.49
N ARG A 15 0.60 16.38 14.12
CA ARG A 15 0.46 15.23 14.99
C ARG A 15 1.53 15.16 16.07
N ALA A 16 1.14 14.97 17.30
CA ALA A 16 2.02 14.52 18.38
C ALA A 16 1.97 12.99 18.45
N GLY A 17 3.07 12.31 18.10
CA GLY A 17 3.21 10.85 18.20
C GLY A 17 3.27 10.10 16.86
N ARG A 18 3.42 8.77 16.95
CA ARG A 18 3.55 7.88 15.78
C ARG A 18 2.22 7.68 15.08
N LEU A 19 2.25 7.56 13.75
CA LEU A 19 1.08 7.19 12.95
C LEU A 19 0.76 5.71 13.18
N LYS A 20 -0.44 5.41 13.66
CA LYS A 20 -0.90 4.04 13.90
C LYS A 20 -1.46 3.44 12.62
N ILE A 21 -0.77 2.44 12.07
CA ILE A 21 -1.22 1.75 10.87
C ILE A 21 -1.67 0.33 11.16
N ALA A 22 -2.70 -0.13 10.43
CA ALA A 22 -3.03 -1.54 10.34
C ALA A 22 -2.67 -2.06 8.94
N VAL A 23 -2.03 -3.22 8.85
CA VAL A 23 -1.59 -3.83 7.58
C VAL A 23 -2.47 -5.02 7.26
N LEU A 24 -3.13 -5.00 6.09
CA LEU A 24 -3.97 -6.07 5.58
C LEU A 24 -3.20 -6.90 4.55
N ILE A 25 -3.25 -8.23 4.71
CA ILE A 25 -2.52 -9.20 3.88
C ILE A 25 -3.42 -10.37 3.49
N SER A 26 -3.03 -11.12 2.42
CA SER A 26 -3.70 -12.37 2.04
C SER A 26 -2.75 -13.54 1.77
N GLY A 27 -1.43 -13.34 1.84
CA GLY A 27 -0.47 -14.34 1.38
C GLY A 27 0.90 -14.24 2.04
N GLY A 28 1.96 -14.31 1.23
CA GLY A 28 3.37 -14.41 1.66
C GLY A 28 3.90 -13.27 2.52
N GLY A 29 3.33 -12.07 2.39
CA GLY A 29 3.65 -10.92 3.24
C GLY A 29 5.06 -10.34 3.02
N SER A 30 5.58 -10.33 1.79
CA SER A 30 6.90 -9.75 1.50
C SER A 30 6.91 -8.23 1.70
N ASN A 31 5.88 -7.52 1.23
CA ASN A 31 5.70 -6.10 1.51
C ASN A 31 5.51 -5.84 3.02
N LEU A 32 4.74 -6.69 3.72
CA LEU A 32 4.62 -6.61 5.18
C LEU A 32 6.00 -6.74 5.84
N GLN A 33 6.86 -7.68 5.40
CA GLN A 33 8.21 -7.82 5.95
C GLN A 33 9.01 -6.53 5.80
N SER A 34 8.99 -5.93 4.61
CA SER A 34 9.63 -4.63 4.41
C SER A 34 9.11 -3.55 5.36
N LEU A 35 7.80 -3.52 5.62
CA LEU A 35 7.23 -2.57 6.60
C LEU A 35 7.66 -2.88 8.03
N ILE A 36 7.78 -4.16 8.40
CA ILE A 36 8.30 -4.59 9.70
C ILE A 36 9.76 -4.14 9.89
N ASP A 37 10.58 -4.33 8.87
CA ASP A 37 12.00 -3.96 8.91
C ASP A 37 12.21 -2.44 9.09
N HIS A 38 11.26 -1.62 8.60
CA HIS A 38 11.34 -0.15 8.67
C HIS A 38 10.59 0.46 9.86
N PHE A 39 9.55 -0.20 10.38
CA PHE A 39 8.62 0.39 11.35
C PHE A 39 8.25 -0.56 12.50
N GLY A 40 8.72 -1.79 12.49
CA GLY A 40 8.41 -2.81 13.50
C GLY A 40 8.93 -2.48 14.89
N PRO A 41 8.58 -3.31 15.86
CA PRO A 41 9.09 -3.19 17.23
C PRO A 41 10.63 -3.16 17.24
N GLY A 42 11.21 -2.22 17.99
CA GLY A 42 12.65 -2.06 18.09
C GLY A 42 13.28 -1.11 17.06
N VAL A 43 12.55 -0.66 16.05
CA VAL A 43 13.04 0.39 15.14
C VAL A 43 13.03 1.73 15.86
N ALA A 44 14.22 2.24 16.17
CA ALA A 44 14.36 3.50 16.88
C ALA A 44 13.79 4.68 16.08
N ALA A 45 13.11 5.60 16.78
CA ALA A 45 12.53 6.82 16.21
C ALA A 45 11.63 6.61 14.98
N SER A 46 10.97 5.44 14.87
CA SER A 46 9.98 5.21 13.81
C SER A 46 8.82 6.20 13.92
N PRO A 47 8.44 6.93 12.86
CA PRO A 47 7.26 7.80 12.86
C PRO A 47 5.95 7.00 12.77
N ILE A 48 6.04 5.69 12.59
CA ILE A 48 4.91 4.78 12.36
C ILE A 48 4.92 3.69 13.44
N GLU A 49 3.72 3.28 13.84
CA GLU A 49 3.46 2.13 14.70
C GLU A 49 2.51 1.16 13.99
N ILE A 50 2.93 -0.10 13.79
CA ILE A 50 2.06 -1.15 13.27
C ILE A 50 1.25 -1.69 14.45
N VAL A 51 -0.02 -1.31 14.53
CA VAL A 51 -0.91 -1.68 15.65
C VAL A 51 -1.66 -2.99 15.41
N LEU A 52 -1.78 -3.43 14.15
CA LEU A 52 -2.44 -4.68 13.79
C LEU A 52 -1.96 -5.18 12.43
N VAL A 53 -1.72 -6.47 12.32
CA VAL A 53 -1.65 -7.19 11.03
C VAL A 53 -2.89 -8.07 10.91
N LEU A 54 -3.67 -7.88 9.86
CA LEU A 54 -4.91 -8.61 9.65
C LEU A 54 -4.87 -9.39 8.34
N SER A 55 -5.29 -10.65 8.37
CA SER A 55 -5.43 -11.48 7.17
C SER A 55 -6.85 -12.00 7.00
N ASN A 56 -7.31 -12.09 5.74
CA ASN A 56 -8.54 -12.77 5.38
C ASN A 56 -8.35 -14.29 5.14
N ARG A 57 -7.15 -14.80 5.46
CA ARG A 57 -6.77 -16.22 5.31
C ARG A 57 -5.92 -16.64 6.51
N ALA A 58 -6.29 -17.74 7.15
CA ALA A 58 -5.56 -18.29 8.30
C ALA A 58 -4.19 -18.86 7.90
N ASP A 59 -4.04 -19.33 6.66
CA ASP A 59 -2.83 -19.93 6.11
C ASP A 59 -1.84 -18.91 5.51
N ALA A 60 -2.10 -17.59 5.63
CA ALA A 60 -1.23 -16.55 5.12
C ALA A 60 0.12 -16.54 5.86
N TYR A 61 1.24 -16.79 5.14
CA TYR A 61 2.59 -16.82 5.74
C TYR A 61 2.98 -15.47 6.37
N GLY A 62 2.43 -14.36 5.87
CA GLY A 62 2.63 -13.05 6.48
C GLY A 62 2.21 -12.94 7.95
N LEU A 63 1.26 -13.79 8.42
CA LEU A 63 0.90 -13.87 9.83
C LEU A 63 2.07 -14.39 10.68
N GLN A 64 2.81 -15.39 10.18
CA GLN A 64 4.00 -15.91 10.87
C GLN A 64 5.08 -14.83 10.97
N ARG A 65 5.29 -14.02 9.92
CA ARG A 65 6.22 -12.89 9.95
C ARG A 65 5.84 -11.87 11.01
N ALA A 66 4.56 -11.50 11.07
CA ALA A 66 4.04 -10.56 12.07
C ALA A 66 4.19 -11.08 13.49
N THR A 67 3.85 -12.35 13.73
CA THR A 67 3.99 -13.01 15.05
C THR A 67 5.44 -13.08 15.48
N ALA A 68 6.35 -13.44 14.57
CA ALA A 68 7.79 -13.48 14.84
C ALA A 68 8.37 -12.10 15.20
N ALA A 69 7.77 -11.04 14.66
CA ALA A 69 8.11 -9.65 14.98
C ALA A 69 7.40 -9.12 16.24
N GLY A 70 6.60 -9.92 16.95
CA GLY A 70 5.86 -9.50 18.14
C GLY A 70 4.70 -8.55 17.86
N LEU A 71 4.19 -8.50 16.63
CA LEU A 71 3.07 -7.64 16.24
C LEU A 71 1.73 -8.32 16.56
N PRO A 72 0.68 -7.55 16.94
CA PRO A 72 -0.67 -8.07 17.06
C PRO A 72 -1.18 -8.60 15.70
N VAL A 73 -1.72 -9.83 15.72
CA VAL A 73 -2.28 -10.46 14.51
C VAL A 73 -3.75 -10.79 14.71
N LYS A 74 -4.53 -10.72 13.62
CA LYS A 74 -5.92 -11.13 13.59
C LYS A 74 -6.26 -11.79 12.25
N VAL A 75 -7.06 -12.85 12.32
CA VAL A 75 -7.62 -13.50 11.14
C VAL A 75 -9.13 -13.24 11.11
N ILE A 76 -9.63 -12.78 9.97
CA ILE A 76 -11.06 -12.64 9.69
C ILE A 76 -11.31 -13.29 8.35
N GLU A 77 -11.75 -14.53 8.37
CA GLU A 77 -11.96 -15.32 7.13
C GLU A 77 -13.24 -14.88 6.44
N HIS A 78 -13.10 -14.38 5.22
CA HIS A 78 -14.23 -13.87 4.42
C HIS A 78 -15.32 -14.90 4.13
N ARG A 79 -14.97 -16.19 4.14
CA ARG A 79 -15.93 -17.30 3.89
C ARG A 79 -16.92 -17.52 5.04
N GLY A 80 -16.64 -16.96 6.22
CA GLY A 80 -17.52 -17.02 7.38
C GLY A 80 -18.65 -15.98 7.39
N PHE A 81 -18.74 -15.14 6.34
CA PHE A 81 -19.71 -14.06 6.27
C PHE A 81 -20.71 -14.27 5.12
N PRO A 82 -21.98 -13.85 5.30
CA PRO A 82 -23.03 -14.03 4.29
C PRO A 82 -22.75 -13.20 3.01
N ASP A 83 -22.12 -12.06 3.17
CA ASP A 83 -21.79 -11.15 2.07
C ASP A 83 -20.53 -10.30 2.37
N ARG A 84 -20.12 -9.50 1.38
CA ARG A 84 -18.96 -8.62 1.51
C ARG A 84 -19.17 -7.49 2.52
N ALA A 85 -20.37 -6.97 2.65
CA ALA A 85 -20.65 -5.88 3.56
C ALA A 85 -20.49 -6.32 5.02
N ALA A 86 -20.98 -7.51 5.38
CA ALA A 86 -20.80 -8.10 6.69
C ALA A 86 -19.32 -8.38 7.01
N PHE A 87 -18.56 -8.87 6.03
CA PHE A 87 -17.12 -9.05 6.17
C PHE A 87 -16.40 -7.71 6.38
N ASP A 88 -16.69 -6.71 5.58
CA ASP A 88 -16.08 -5.38 5.67
C ASP A 88 -16.44 -4.68 7.00
N ALA A 89 -17.66 -4.88 7.52
CA ALA A 89 -18.04 -4.38 8.83
C ALA A 89 -17.22 -5.02 9.97
N ALA A 90 -16.91 -6.32 9.85
CA ALA A 90 -16.03 -7.00 10.80
C ALA A 90 -14.58 -6.51 10.70
N LEU A 91 -14.10 -6.25 9.48
CA LEU A 91 -12.78 -5.59 9.25
C LEU A 91 -12.74 -4.22 9.91
N ASP A 92 -13.71 -3.35 9.60
CA ASP A 92 -13.78 -1.99 10.14
C ASP A 92 -13.79 -1.98 11.67
N GLY A 93 -14.62 -2.84 12.28
CA GLY A 93 -14.66 -3.01 13.73
C GLY A 93 -13.31 -3.41 14.34
N ALA A 94 -12.57 -4.34 13.69
CA ALA A 94 -11.27 -4.77 14.14
C ALA A 94 -10.21 -3.67 14.02
N LEU A 95 -10.22 -2.93 12.92
CA LEU A 95 -9.30 -1.83 12.65
C LEU A 95 -9.49 -0.68 13.65
N ARG A 96 -10.74 -0.29 13.91
CA ARG A 96 -11.07 0.75 14.90
C ARG A 96 -10.73 0.32 16.32
N ALA A 97 -11.00 -0.93 16.68
CA ALA A 97 -10.65 -1.48 18.00
C ALA A 97 -9.13 -1.49 18.24
N ALA A 98 -8.32 -1.69 17.19
CA ALA A 98 -6.87 -1.60 17.26
C ALA A 98 -6.35 -0.13 17.26
N GLY A 99 -7.23 0.85 17.11
CA GLY A 99 -6.87 2.27 17.04
C GLY A 99 -6.12 2.64 15.75
N ALA A 100 -6.34 1.89 14.67
CA ALA A 100 -5.73 2.21 13.38
C ALA A 100 -6.20 3.57 12.86
N GLU A 101 -5.28 4.34 12.32
CA GLU A 101 -5.53 5.66 11.74
C GLU A 101 -5.37 5.62 10.22
N LEU A 102 -4.52 4.72 9.72
CA LEU A 102 -4.30 4.44 8.31
C LEU A 102 -4.37 2.92 8.09
N VAL A 103 -5.05 2.50 7.05
CA VAL A 103 -5.12 1.11 6.60
C VAL A 103 -4.19 0.92 5.40
N VAL A 104 -3.33 -0.08 5.47
CA VAL A 104 -2.27 -0.35 4.49
C VAL A 104 -2.51 -1.72 3.86
N LEU A 105 -2.81 -1.77 2.56
CA LEU A 105 -3.01 -3.00 1.81
C LEU A 105 -1.67 -3.52 1.29
N ALA A 106 -1.18 -4.62 1.82
CA ALA A 106 0.09 -5.25 1.44
C ALA A 106 -0.15 -6.64 0.82
N GLY A 107 -0.70 -6.67 -0.39
CA GLY A 107 -1.12 -7.90 -1.05
C GLY A 107 -2.42 -8.46 -0.48
N PHE A 108 -3.37 -7.60 -0.17
CA PHE A 108 -4.71 -7.98 0.26
C PHE A 108 -5.59 -8.26 -0.96
N MET A 109 -5.93 -9.53 -1.19
CA MET A 109 -6.59 -10.01 -2.40
C MET A 109 -8.12 -10.08 -2.26
N ARG A 110 -8.74 -9.00 -1.74
CA ARG A 110 -10.20 -8.87 -1.65
C ARG A 110 -10.63 -7.49 -2.12
N LEU A 111 -11.72 -7.46 -2.87
CA LEU A 111 -12.40 -6.22 -3.21
C LEU A 111 -13.21 -5.75 -2.00
N LEU A 112 -12.88 -4.59 -1.51
CA LEU A 112 -13.59 -3.89 -0.45
C LEU A 112 -14.83 -3.20 -1.02
N THR A 113 -15.87 -3.07 -0.21
CA THR A 113 -17.10 -2.38 -0.62
C THR A 113 -16.89 -0.87 -0.70
N PRO A 114 -17.69 -0.15 -1.51
CA PRO A 114 -17.64 1.30 -1.55
C PRO A 114 -17.86 1.93 -0.16
N GLY A 115 -18.73 1.34 0.67
CA GLY A 115 -18.96 1.82 2.03
C GLY A 115 -17.74 1.73 2.94
N PHE A 116 -16.96 0.63 2.84
CA PHE A 116 -15.70 0.53 3.56
C PHE A 116 -14.67 1.56 3.07
N ILE A 117 -14.54 1.70 1.74
CA ILE A 117 -13.61 2.65 1.13
C ILE A 117 -13.95 4.09 1.55
N GLU A 118 -15.23 4.44 1.58
CA GLU A 118 -15.69 5.75 2.03
C GLU A 118 -15.42 5.99 3.52
N ALA A 119 -15.64 4.98 4.37
CA ALA A 119 -15.34 5.05 5.80
C ALA A 119 -13.84 5.28 6.09
N TRP A 120 -12.97 4.87 5.15
CA TRP A 120 -11.52 5.03 5.20
C TRP A 120 -11.00 5.97 4.09
N HIS A 121 -11.84 6.89 3.60
CA HIS A 121 -11.47 7.85 2.57
C HIS A 121 -10.18 8.59 2.96
N ASP A 122 -9.21 8.67 2.04
CA ASP A 122 -7.86 9.21 2.24
C ASP A 122 -7.07 8.59 3.41
N ARG A 123 -7.53 7.46 3.94
CA ARG A 123 -6.87 6.68 4.99
C ARG A 123 -6.73 5.20 4.65
N LEU A 124 -6.84 4.85 3.38
CA LEU A 124 -6.66 3.52 2.83
C LEU A 124 -5.66 3.60 1.69
N VAL A 125 -4.51 2.94 1.83
CA VAL A 125 -3.39 2.99 0.90
C VAL A 125 -3.08 1.61 0.37
N ASN A 126 -2.78 1.51 -0.92
CA ASN A 126 -2.38 0.28 -1.59
C ASN A 126 -1.05 0.44 -2.33
N ILE A 127 -0.31 -0.66 -2.47
CA ILE A 127 0.78 -0.76 -3.43
C ILE A 127 0.35 -1.66 -4.57
N HIS A 128 0.49 -1.16 -5.81
CA HIS A 128 0.10 -1.84 -7.03
C HIS A 128 1.33 -2.09 -7.92
N PRO A 129 1.55 -3.32 -8.42
CA PRO A 129 2.75 -3.69 -9.16
C PRO A 129 2.69 -3.24 -10.64
N ALA A 130 2.37 -1.97 -10.87
CA ALA A 130 2.43 -1.30 -12.18
C ALA A 130 2.55 0.22 -12.02
N LEU A 131 2.94 0.89 -13.10
CA LEU A 131 2.93 2.36 -13.19
C LEU A 131 1.50 2.83 -13.53
N LEU A 132 0.69 3.08 -12.51
CA LEU A 132 -0.66 3.63 -12.71
C LEU A 132 -0.59 4.97 -13.45
N PRO A 133 -1.56 5.26 -14.31
CA PRO A 133 -2.83 4.55 -14.54
C PRO A 133 -2.74 3.35 -15.50
N SER A 134 -1.54 2.96 -15.94
CA SER A 134 -1.34 1.80 -16.83
C SER A 134 -1.44 0.49 -16.06
N PHE A 135 -1.95 -0.55 -16.72
CA PHE A 135 -1.99 -1.94 -16.22
C PHE A 135 -2.71 -2.11 -14.88
N ARG A 136 -3.84 -1.42 -14.67
CA ARG A 136 -4.73 -1.67 -13.52
C ARG A 136 -5.14 -3.14 -13.44
N GLY A 137 -5.44 -3.64 -12.24
CA GLY A 137 -5.89 -5.02 -11.99
C GLY A 137 -4.76 -6.04 -12.00
N LEU A 138 -5.07 -7.27 -12.34
CA LEU A 138 -4.17 -8.42 -12.21
C LEU A 138 -3.22 -8.60 -13.41
N ASP A 139 -2.27 -9.52 -13.29
CA ASP A 139 -1.31 -9.95 -14.34
C ASP A 139 -0.48 -8.80 -14.96
N THR A 140 -0.12 -7.82 -14.17
CA THR A 140 0.52 -6.58 -14.61
C THR A 140 1.81 -6.83 -15.38
N HIS A 141 2.71 -7.70 -14.88
CA HIS A 141 3.99 -8.01 -15.52
C HIS A 141 3.82 -8.68 -16.88
N ARG A 142 2.97 -9.71 -16.98
CA ARG A 142 2.65 -10.38 -18.25
C ARG A 142 2.07 -9.42 -19.27
N ARG A 143 1.18 -8.53 -18.82
CA ARG A 143 0.54 -7.52 -19.68
C ARG A 143 1.55 -6.46 -20.15
N ALA A 144 2.47 -6.04 -19.27
CA ALA A 144 3.54 -5.11 -19.61
C ALA A 144 4.47 -5.69 -20.67
N LEU A 145 4.94 -6.92 -20.49
CA LEU A 145 5.76 -7.64 -21.47
C LEU A 145 5.05 -7.81 -22.81
N LYS A 146 3.78 -8.23 -22.79
CA LYS A 146 2.96 -8.38 -24.01
C LYS A 146 2.80 -7.05 -24.77
N ARG A 147 2.77 -5.90 -24.07
CA ARG A 147 2.66 -4.57 -24.68
C ARG A 147 4.01 -4.03 -25.18
N GLY A 148 5.12 -4.68 -24.85
CA GLY A 148 6.46 -4.27 -25.28
C GLY A 148 6.93 -2.93 -24.70
N VAL A 149 6.42 -2.56 -23.51
CA VAL A 149 6.86 -1.34 -22.82
C VAL A 149 8.33 -1.48 -22.42
N LYS A 150 9.05 -0.37 -22.36
CA LYS A 150 10.49 -0.36 -22.00
C LYS A 150 10.72 -0.09 -20.51
N VAL A 151 9.68 0.37 -19.80
CA VAL A 151 9.71 0.59 -18.37
C VAL A 151 8.44 0.01 -17.75
N HIS A 152 8.57 -0.49 -16.54
CA HIS A 152 7.49 -0.93 -15.68
C HIS A 152 7.75 -0.46 -14.25
N GLY A 153 7.01 -0.93 -13.25
CA GLY A 153 7.29 -0.52 -11.87
C GLY A 153 6.13 -0.77 -10.93
N CYS A 154 6.07 0.05 -9.89
CA CYS A 154 5.01 -0.01 -8.90
C CYS A 154 4.53 1.38 -8.50
N THR A 155 3.33 1.42 -7.92
CA THR A 155 2.65 2.66 -7.50
C THR A 155 2.08 2.49 -6.10
N VAL A 156 2.37 3.44 -5.21
CA VAL A 156 1.65 3.61 -3.95
C VAL A 156 0.59 4.68 -4.16
N HIS A 157 -0.66 4.37 -3.83
CA HIS A 157 -1.80 5.25 -4.07
C HIS A 157 -2.86 5.12 -2.97
N PHE A 158 -3.67 6.14 -2.78
CA PHE A 158 -4.91 6.02 -2.01
C PHE A 158 -5.93 5.17 -2.76
N VAL A 159 -6.72 4.40 -2.04
CA VAL A 159 -7.73 3.54 -2.65
C VAL A 159 -9.02 4.33 -2.90
N ARG A 160 -9.66 4.06 -4.03
CA ARG A 160 -10.98 4.54 -4.42
C ARG A 160 -11.88 3.36 -4.79
N ALA A 161 -13.17 3.62 -4.95
CA ALA A 161 -14.15 2.58 -5.25
C ALA A 161 -13.89 1.88 -6.61
N GLU A 162 -13.42 2.62 -7.60
CA GLU A 162 -12.93 2.04 -8.85
C GLU A 162 -11.51 1.50 -8.63
N MET A 163 -11.24 0.31 -9.16
CA MET A 163 -9.98 -0.41 -8.95
C MET A 163 -8.79 0.39 -9.52
N ASP A 164 -7.78 0.60 -8.67
CA ASP A 164 -6.49 1.22 -9.01
C ASP A 164 -6.60 2.60 -9.68
N THR A 165 -7.55 3.44 -9.23
CA THR A 165 -7.78 4.79 -9.79
C THR A 165 -7.44 5.93 -8.85
N GLY A 166 -7.21 5.66 -7.57
CA GLY A 166 -7.05 6.70 -6.56
C GLY A 166 -5.76 7.52 -6.68
N PRO A 167 -5.66 8.61 -5.91
CA PRO A 167 -4.54 9.55 -5.92
C PRO A 167 -3.19 8.87 -5.73
N ILE A 168 -2.27 9.10 -6.65
CA ILE A 168 -0.92 8.51 -6.67
C ILE A 168 -0.01 9.29 -5.70
N ILE A 169 0.57 8.58 -4.73
CA ILE A 169 1.48 9.16 -3.73
C ILE A 169 2.92 9.09 -4.24
N ALA A 170 3.34 7.91 -4.72
CA ALA A 170 4.71 7.70 -5.19
C ALA A 170 4.77 6.56 -6.21
N GLN A 171 5.74 6.61 -7.10
CA GLN A 171 6.00 5.58 -8.09
C GLN A 171 7.48 5.24 -8.16
N ALA A 172 7.80 3.96 -8.38
CA ALA A 172 9.13 3.50 -8.70
C ALA A 172 9.13 2.87 -10.10
N VAL A 173 10.13 3.23 -10.90
CA VAL A 173 10.29 2.77 -12.27
C VAL A 173 11.44 1.77 -12.34
N VAL A 174 11.21 0.65 -13.03
CA VAL A 174 12.24 -0.35 -13.35
C VAL A 174 12.32 -0.57 -14.87
N PRO A 175 13.50 -0.87 -15.42
CA PRO A 175 13.63 -1.23 -16.82
C PRO A 175 12.94 -2.58 -17.11
N VAL A 176 12.45 -2.74 -18.34
CA VAL A 176 12.05 -4.03 -18.90
C VAL A 176 13.15 -4.48 -19.83
N GLU A 177 13.73 -5.64 -19.54
CA GLU A 177 14.84 -6.21 -20.30
C GLU A 177 14.31 -7.13 -21.43
N ALA A 178 15.15 -7.38 -22.44
CA ALA A 178 14.73 -8.12 -23.64
C ALA A 178 14.31 -9.57 -23.30
N GLU A 179 15.00 -10.19 -22.35
CA GLU A 179 14.81 -11.59 -21.96
C GLU A 179 13.91 -11.74 -20.71
N ASP A 180 13.19 -10.68 -20.32
CA ASP A 180 12.32 -10.75 -19.13
C ASP A 180 11.18 -11.75 -19.31
N THR A 181 10.99 -12.55 -18.28
CA THR A 181 9.75 -13.28 -18.01
C THR A 181 8.87 -12.50 -17.03
N PRO A 182 7.58 -12.83 -16.90
CA PRO A 182 6.74 -12.24 -15.86
C PRO A 182 7.33 -12.38 -14.46
N GLU A 183 8.03 -13.47 -14.19
CA GLU A 183 8.66 -13.79 -12.91
C GLU A 183 9.89 -12.90 -12.67
N SER A 184 10.82 -12.79 -13.64
CA SER A 184 12.03 -11.95 -13.50
C SER A 184 11.68 -10.49 -13.34
N LEU A 185 10.75 -9.98 -14.16
CA LEU A 185 10.23 -8.62 -14.02
C LEU A 185 9.53 -8.43 -12.69
N GLY A 186 8.75 -9.42 -12.22
CA GLY A 186 8.08 -9.41 -10.92
C GLY A 186 9.05 -9.29 -9.75
N VAL A 187 10.17 -10.03 -9.77
CA VAL A 187 11.23 -9.92 -8.75
C VAL A 187 11.82 -8.51 -8.71
N ARG A 188 12.09 -7.91 -9.88
CA ARG A 188 12.64 -6.55 -9.99
C ARG A 188 11.65 -5.50 -9.48
N VAL A 189 10.36 -5.62 -9.82
CA VAL A 189 9.31 -4.74 -9.32
C VAL A 189 9.15 -4.89 -7.81
N LEU A 190 9.12 -6.12 -7.28
CA LEU A 190 9.00 -6.39 -5.85
C LEU A 190 10.15 -5.75 -5.05
N ALA A 191 11.38 -5.81 -5.55
CA ALA A 191 12.52 -5.15 -4.93
C ALA A 191 12.36 -3.61 -4.87
N ALA A 192 11.68 -3.03 -5.87
CA ALA A 192 11.33 -1.61 -5.86
C ALA A 192 10.18 -1.32 -4.88
N GLU A 193 9.16 -2.19 -4.80
CA GLU A 193 8.06 -2.07 -3.83
C GLU A 193 8.57 -2.02 -2.39
N HIS A 194 9.52 -2.89 -2.03
CA HIS A 194 10.08 -2.95 -0.69
C HIS A 194 10.81 -1.67 -0.27
N LYS A 195 11.23 -0.83 -1.21
CA LYS A 195 11.82 0.49 -0.94
C LYS A 195 10.76 1.59 -0.98
N LEU A 196 9.87 1.53 -1.98
CA LEU A 196 8.89 2.57 -2.23
C LEU A 196 7.82 2.63 -1.15
N TYR A 197 7.31 1.47 -0.70
CA TYR A 197 6.18 1.45 0.22
C TYR A 197 6.53 2.06 1.58
N PRO A 198 7.62 1.67 2.26
CA PRO A 198 8.03 2.34 3.49
C PRO A 198 8.29 3.85 3.30
N ALA A 199 8.92 4.24 2.19
CA ALA A 199 9.19 5.65 1.89
C ALA A 199 7.91 6.46 1.73
N ALA A 200 6.91 5.95 0.99
CA ALA A 200 5.62 6.60 0.81
C ALA A 200 4.83 6.73 2.13
N LEU A 201 4.84 5.68 2.96
CA LEU A 201 4.19 5.72 4.27
C LEU A 201 4.88 6.71 5.23
N ARG A 202 6.21 6.85 5.14
CA ARG A 202 6.95 7.89 5.88
C ARG A 202 6.52 9.30 5.46
N LEU A 203 6.39 9.58 4.17
CA LEU A 203 5.88 10.86 3.67
C LEU A 203 4.49 11.18 4.23
N ILE A 204 3.61 10.17 4.33
CA ILE A 204 2.30 10.34 4.96
C ILE A 204 2.46 10.64 6.46
N ALA A 205 3.27 9.87 7.19
CA ALA A 205 3.49 10.05 8.62
C ALA A 205 4.10 11.41 8.97
N ASP A 206 4.98 11.93 8.11
CA ASP A 206 5.62 13.23 8.23
C ASP A 206 4.70 14.40 7.82
N GLY A 207 3.43 14.11 7.41
CA GLY A 207 2.47 15.13 6.97
C GLY A 207 2.82 15.79 5.62
N CYS A 208 3.70 15.16 4.84
CA CYS A 208 4.12 15.67 3.54
C CYS A 208 3.12 15.38 2.41
N VAL A 209 2.06 14.60 2.67
CA VAL A 209 1.06 14.20 1.68
C VAL A 209 -0.31 14.78 2.02
N THR A 210 -0.90 15.51 1.08
CA THR A 210 -2.30 15.98 1.14
C THR A 210 -3.05 15.49 -0.10
N VAL A 211 -4.38 15.39 -0.02
CA VAL A 211 -5.21 15.10 -1.20
C VAL A 211 -5.99 16.36 -1.55
N GLU A 212 -5.80 16.87 -2.76
CA GLU A 212 -6.44 18.07 -3.29
C GLU A 212 -7.09 17.73 -4.64
N GLN A 213 -8.39 17.91 -4.77
CA GLN A 213 -9.14 17.59 -6.00
C GLN A 213 -8.87 16.17 -6.51
N ASP A 214 -8.89 15.20 -5.61
CA ASP A 214 -8.61 13.78 -5.87
C ASP A 214 -7.19 13.50 -6.46
N ARG A 215 -6.23 14.36 -6.14
CA ARG A 215 -4.81 14.20 -6.48
C ARG A 215 -3.96 14.27 -5.22
N ALA A 216 -3.00 13.37 -5.07
CA ALA A 216 -2.04 13.49 -3.99
C ALA A 216 -1.01 14.58 -4.32
N VAL A 217 -0.90 15.55 -3.41
CA VAL A 217 0.13 16.60 -3.45
C VAL A 217 1.19 16.22 -2.43
N VAL A 218 2.41 16.01 -2.91
CA VAL A 218 3.54 15.61 -2.06
C VAL A 218 4.49 16.78 -1.91
N ARG A 219 4.61 17.30 -0.70
CA ARG A 219 5.54 18.38 -0.33
C ARG A 219 6.79 17.74 0.29
N SER A 220 7.74 17.41 -0.56
CA SER A 220 9.08 16.94 -0.16
C SER A 220 10.15 17.87 -0.70
N ALA A 221 11.39 17.76 -0.18
CA ALA A 221 12.51 18.50 -0.73
C ALA A 221 12.65 18.21 -2.24
N PRO A 222 12.94 19.22 -3.07
CA PRO A 222 13.10 19.02 -4.49
C PRO A 222 14.25 18.03 -4.75
N ALA A 223 13.93 16.91 -5.41
CA ALA A 223 14.94 16.01 -5.92
C ALA A 223 15.53 16.62 -7.20
N ASN A 224 16.84 16.52 -7.38
CA ASN A 224 17.46 16.73 -8.69
C ASN A 224 16.93 15.62 -9.62
N ALA A 225 15.92 15.96 -10.40
CA ALA A 225 15.29 15.02 -11.31
C ALA A 225 16.22 14.76 -12.49
N VAL A 226 16.81 13.57 -12.54
CA VAL A 226 17.54 13.09 -13.72
C VAL A 226 16.58 12.22 -14.52
N PRO A 227 16.44 12.47 -15.84
CA PRO A 227 15.63 11.62 -16.70
C PRO A 227 16.12 10.17 -16.68
N LEU A 228 15.18 9.22 -16.61
CA LEU A 228 15.45 7.79 -16.77
C LEU A 228 15.28 7.41 -18.25
N PHE A 229 16.33 6.89 -18.86
CA PHE A 229 16.31 6.37 -20.23
C PHE A 229 16.27 4.83 -20.22
N SER A 230 15.33 4.26 -20.96
CA SER A 230 15.26 2.81 -21.19
C SER A 230 14.89 2.52 -22.65
N PRO A 231 15.77 1.90 -23.46
CA PRO A 231 17.11 1.46 -23.10
C PRO A 231 18.05 2.63 -22.76
N PRO A 232 19.16 2.38 -22.05
CA PRO A 232 20.16 3.41 -21.74
C PRO A 232 20.70 4.07 -23.02
N LEU A 233 20.92 5.38 -22.98
CA LEU A 233 21.60 6.08 -24.08
C LEU A 233 23.06 5.65 -24.10
N LYS A 234 23.62 5.49 -25.31
CA LYS A 234 25.08 5.31 -25.46
C LYS A 234 25.74 6.62 -24.99
N ALA A 235 26.80 6.49 -24.21
CA ALA A 235 27.68 7.62 -23.97
C ALA A 235 28.36 7.98 -25.32
N ASP A 236 28.27 9.24 -25.70
CA ASP A 236 29.02 9.78 -26.83
C ASP A 236 30.52 9.83 -26.54
#